data_2e8e1534106c3c6953f3f973646fdbed
#
_entry.id   2e8e1534106c3c6953f3f973646fdbed
#
_cell.length_a   1.000
_cell.length_b   1.000
_cell.length_c   1.000
_cell.angle_alpha   90.00
_cell.angle_beta   90.00
_cell.angle_gamma   90.00
#
_symmetry.space_group_name_H-M   'P 1'
#
loop_
_entity.id
_entity.type
_entity.pdbx_description
1 polymer ?
#
loop_
_entity_poly.entity_id
_entity_poly.type
_entity_poly.pdbx_seq_one_letter_code
_entity_poly.pdbx_strand_id
1 'polypeptide(L)'
;MKLAIQFGVSTYTSSNEDWASAVAYAVEAERLGVDSAWTAETWGYDGATPLAYLAAKTSRLRLGTGILQVGTRTPALTAMTAMALASLSPTGCATRFDR
;
A
#
# COMPACT_ATOMS: atom_id res chain seq x y z
N MET A 1 7.00 18.98 8.15
CA MET A 1 5.69 18.57 7.56
C MET A 1 5.80 17.14 7.06
N LYS A 2 4.79 16.32 7.38
CA LYS A 2 4.73 14.95 6.88
C LYS A 2 3.84 14.90 5.66
N LEU A 3 4.33 14.30 4.59
CA LEU A 3 3.62 14.14 3.32
C LEU A 3 3.30 12.68 3.07
N ALA A 4 2.16 12.44 2.46
CA ALA A 4 1.70 11.11 2.09
C ALA A 4 1.29 11.09 0.62
N ILE A 5 1.47 9.95 -0.02
CA ILE A 5 0.97 9.72 -1.39
C ILE A 5 -0.01 8.55 -1.39
N GLN A 6 -0.89 8.54 -2.37
CA GLN A 6 -1.70 7.38 -2.67
C GLN A 6 -1.00 6.53 -3.71
N PHE A 7 -0.98 5.21 -3.49
CA PHE A 7 -0.33 4.26 -4.38
C PHE A 7 -1.38 3.34 -5.01
N GLY A 8 -1.38 3.27 -6.33
CA GLY A 8 -2.29 2.41 -7.06
C GLY A 8 -2.30 2.70 -8.55
N VAL A 9 -3.05 1.89 -9.28
CA VAL A 9 -3.26 2.01 -10.72
C VAL A 9 -4.74 1.83 -11.03
N SER A 10 -5.13 2.21 -12.25
CA SER A 10 -6.51 2.00 -12.72
C SER A 10 -6.81 0.51 -12.82
N THR A 11 -7.91 0.07 -12.22
CA THR A 11 -8.30 -1.34 -12.19
C THR A 11 -8.65 -1.89 -13.57
N TYR A 12 -9.20 -1.06 -14.44
CA TYR A 12 -9.76 -1.54 -15.71
C TYR A 12 -8.75 -1.62 -16.86
N THR A 13 -7.66 -0.90 -16.75
CA THR A 13 -6.72 -0.75 -17.87
C THR A 13 -5.27 -1.00 -17.46
N SER A 14 -5.03 -1.43 -16.24
CA SER A 14 -3.68 -1.56 -15.72
C SER A 14 -2.93 -2.76 -16.32
N SER A 15 -1.67 -2.54 -16.57
CA SER A 15 -0.71 -3.53 -17.02
C SER A 15 0.45 -3.61 -16.04
N ASN A 16 1.36 -4.54 -16.28
CA ASN A 16 2.59 -4.64 -15.50
C ASN A 16 3.43 -3.35 -15.61
N GLU A 17 3.38 -2.69 -16.77
CA GLU A 17 4.08 -1.42 -16.98
C GLU A 17 3.49 -0.29 -16.14
N ASP A 18 2.16 -0.28 -15.95
CA ASP A 18 1.51 0.72 -15.10
C ASP A 18 1.96 0.56 -13.64
N TRP A 19 2.09 -0.67 -13.16
CA TRP A 19 2.61 -0.93 -11.83
C TRP A 19 4.06 -0.50 -11.70
N ALA A 20 4.88 -0.74 -12.71
CA ALA A 20 6.27 -0.29 -12.73
C ALA A 20 6.36 1.23 -12.65
N SER A 21 5.48 1.94 -13.38
CA SER A 21 5.42 3.40 -13.34
C SER A 21 4.96 3.92 -11.98
N ALA A 22 3.97 3.27 -11.37
CA ALA A 22 3.51 3.63 -10.03
C ALA A 22 4.61 3.45 -8.98
N VAL A 23 5.37 2.36 -9.07
CA VAL A 23 6.51 2.11 -8.18
C VAL A 23 7.60 3.15 -8.40
N ALA A 24 7.92 3.50 -9.63
CA ALA A 24 8.91 4.53 -9.93
C ALA A 24 8.51 5.88 -9.33
N TYR A 25 7.22 6.22 -9.40
CA TYR A 25 6.68 7.41 -8.75
C TYR A 25 6.88 7.37 -7.24
N ALA A 26 6.56 6.25 -6.60
CA ALA A 26 6.68 6.10 -5.15
C ALA A 26 8.14 6.15 -4.69
N VAL A 27 9.06 5.53 -5.45
CA VAL A 27 10.49 5.56 -5.15
C VAL A 27 11.03 6.98 -5.26
N GLU A 28 10.61 7.73 -6.27
CA GLU A 28 11.01 9.14 -6.41
C GLU A 28 10.42 10.00 -5.29
N ALA A 29 9.17 9.75 -4.90
CA ALA A 29 8.55 10.44 -3.79
C ALA A 29 9.30 10.17 -2.47
N GLU A 30 9.74 8.94 -2.24
CA GLU A 30 10.57 8.58 -1.09
C GLU A 30 11.88 9.35 -1.11
N ARG A 31 12.53 9.42 -2.26
CA ARG A 31 13.78 10.17 -2.43
C ARG A 31 13.61 11.66 -2.09
N LEU A 32 12.43 12.22 -2.41
CA LEU A 32 12.11 13.63 -2.16
C LEU A 32 11.62 13.90 -0.73
N GLY A 33 11.51 12.88 0.11
CA GLY A 33 11.18 13.06 1.52
C GLY A 33 9.72 12.82 1.89
N VAL A 34 8.92 12.19 1.01
CA VAL A 34 7.57 11.76 1.37
C VAL A 34 7.65 10.69 2.46
N ASP A 35 6.80 10.77 3.48
CA ASP A 35 6.85 9.89 4.66
C ASP A 35 6.10 8.59 4.47
N SER A 36 4.98 8.59 3.75
CA SER A 36 4.10 7.42 3.68
C SER A 36 3.38 7.27 2.35
N ALA A 37 3.06 6.03 2.02
CA ALA A 37 2.23 5.68 0.87
C ALA A 37 1.05 4.83 1.35
N TRP A 38 -0.12 5.08 0.78
CA TRP A 38 -1.38 4.49 1.20
C TRP A 38 -2.11 3.87 0.03
N THR A 39 -2.68 2.69 0.23
CA THR A 39 -3.58 2.04 -0.72
C THR A 39 -5.00 2.10 -0.20
N ALA A 40 -5.97 1.97 -1.11
CA ALA A 40 -7.39 1.95 -0.77
C ALA A 40 -8.09 0.83 -1.52
N GLU A 41 -9.11 0.25 -0.89
CA GLU A 41 -9.98 -0.74 -1.54
C GLU A 41 -11.30 -0.07 -1.93
N THR A 42 -11.57 -0.02 -3.22
CA THR A 42 -12.78 0.57 -3.79
C THR A 42 -13.41 -0.40 -4.79
N TRP A 43 -13.48 -1.70 -4.41
CA TRP A 43 -14.02 -2.78 -5.24
C TRP A 43 -13.26 -3.02 -6.53
N GLY A 44 -11.98 -2.63 -6.54
CA GLY A 44 -11.02 -2.97 -7.58
C GLY A 44 -9.99 -3.97 -7.04
N TYR A 45 -8.71 -3.60 -7.10
CA TYR A 45 -7.66 -4.42 -6.50
C TYR A 45 -7.72 -4.35 -4.98
N ASP A 46 -7.24 -5.40 -4.31
CA ASP A 46 -7.08 -5.38 -2.86
C ASP A 46 -6.00 -4.38 -2.43
N GLY A 47 -6.04 -3.95 -1.18
CA GLY A 47 -5.10 -2.94 -0.68
C GLY A 47 -3.78 -3.52 -0.19
N ALA A 48 -3.75 -4.80 0.18
CA ALA A 48 -2.58 -5.42 0.78
C ALA A 48 -1.52 -5.85 -0.24
N THR A 49 -1.96 -6.43 -1.36
CA THR A 49 -1.03 -6.94 -2.38
C THR A 49 -0.16 -5.84 -2.98
N PRO A 50 -0.72 -4.68 -3.38
CA PRO A 50 0.13 -3.58 -3.86
C PRO A 50 1.11 -3.06 -2.81
N LEU A 51 0.73 -3.06 -1.54
CA LEU A 51 1.64 -2.63 -0.47
C LEU A 51 2.81 -3.58 -0.31
N ALA A 52 2.59 -4.89 -0.42
CA ALA A 52 3.67 -5.88 -0.36
C ALA A 52 4.65 -5.66 -1.51
N TYR A 53 4.13 -5.39 -2.71
CA TYR A 53 4.96 -5.09 -3.87
C TYR A 53 5.79 -3.82 -3.64
N LEU A 54 5.16 -2.77 -3.11
CA LEU A 54 5.84 -1.52 -2.82
C LEU A 54 6.88 -1.68 -1.71
N ALA A 55 6.61 -2.50 -0.70
CA ALA A 55 7.55 -2.78 0.38
C ALA A 55 8.87 -3.35 -0.15
N ALA A 56 8.81 -4.19 -1.19
CA ALA A 56 9.99 -4.78 -1.81
C ALA A 56 10.80 -3.75 -2.61
N LYS A 57 10.21 -2.62 -2.98
CA LYS A 57 10.84 -1.61 -3.86
C LYS A 57 11.26 -0.34 -3.13
N THR A 58 10.93 -0.20 -1.86
CA THR A 58 11.23 0.99 -1.06
C THR A 58 12.02 0.62 0.19
N SER A 59 12.67 1.60 0.80
CA SER A 59 13.55 1.36 1.95
C SER A 59 13.15 2.09 3.22
N ARG A 60 12.47 3.24 3.13
CA ARG A 60 12.10 4.07 4.28
C ARG A 60 10.63 4.41 4.34
N LEU A 61 9.93 4.27 3.22
CA LEU A 61 8.55 4.70 3.08
C LEU A 61 7.66 3.90 4.03
N ARG A 62 6.88 4.60 4.84
CA ARG A 62 5.89 3.95 5.69
C ARG A 62 4.68 3.59 4.85
N LEU A 63 4.17 2.39 5.05
CA LEU A 63 3.09 1.85 4.22
C LEU A 63 1.80 1.77 5.02
N GLY A 64 0.69 2.06 4.40
CA GLY A 64 -0.61 1.99 5.06
C GLY A 64 -1.74 1.67 4.11
N THR A 65 -2.82 1.16 4.68
CA THR A 65 -4.08 0.98 3.98
C THR A 65 -5.07 2.03 4.46
N GLY A 66 -5.60 2.74 3.55
CA GLY A 66 -6.62 3.72 3.85
C GLY A 66 -7.67 3.74 2.75
N ILE A 67 -8.48 2.73 2.67
CA ILE A 67 -9.00 1.88 3.74
C ILE A 67 -9.07 0.42 3.27
N LEU A 68 -9.00 -0.55 4.18
CA LEU A 68 -9.34 -1.94 3.90
C LEU A 68 -10.83 -2.19 4.15
N GLN A 69 -11.46 -2.99 3.29
CA GLN A 69 -12.85 -3.38 3.41
C GLN A 69 -13.02 -4.46 4.48
N VAL A 70 -13.73 -4.16 5.56
CA VAL A 70 -13.96 -5.11 6.65
C VAL A 70 -14.90 -6.23 6.19
N GLY A 71 -15.84 -5.93 5.30
CA GLY A 71 -16.81 -6.90 4.81
C GLY A 71 -16.22 -8.03 3.96
N THR A 72 -15.00 -7.87 3.46
CA THR A 72 -14.35 -8.86 2.61
C THR A 72 -13.29 -9.69 3.34
N ARG A 73 -13.02 -9.38 4.61
CA ARG A 73 -11.95 -10.03 5.38
C ARG A 73 -12.44 -10.42 6.76
N THR A 74 -12.01 -11.59 7.22
CA THR A 74 -12.21 -11.95 8.63
C THR A 74 -11.22 -11.18 9.50
N PRO A 75 -11.52 -11.00 10.82
CA PRO A 75 -10.55 -10.41 11.72
C PRO A 75 -9.21 -11.16 11.74
N ALA A 76 -9.26 -12.49 11.67
CA ALA A 76 -8.04 -13.31 11.64
C ALA A 76 -7.21 -13.06 10.39
N LEU A 77 -7.83 -13.00 9.21
CA LEU A 77 -7.12 -12.71 7.96
C LEU A 77 -6.53 -11.30 8.00
N THR A 78 -7.27 -10.34 8.51
CA THR A 78 -6.80 -8.97 8.65
C THR A 78 -5.55 -8.90 9.52
N ALA A 79 -5.55 -9.59 10.66
CA ALA A 79 -4.41 -9.63 11.56
C ALA A 79 -3.19 -10.28 10.89
N MET A 80 -3.39 -11.41 10.21
CA MET A 80 -2.30 -12.08 9.50
C MET A 80 -1.71 -11.20 8.39
N THR A 81 -2.56 -10.52 7.65
CA THR A 81 -2.13 -9.60 6.59
C THR A 81 -1.31 -8.44 7.16
N ALA A 82 -1.79 -7.82 8.23
CA ALA A 82 -1.10 -6.70 8.87
C ALA A 82 0.26 -7.12 9.42
N MET A 83 0.34 -8.30 10.04
CA MET A 83 1.60 -8.85 10.55
C MET A 83 2.59 -9.12 9.43
N ALA A 84 2.14 -9.70 8.32
CA ALA A 84 2.98 -9.97 7.17
C ALA A 84 3.54 -8.68 6.56
N LEU A 85 2.67 -7.69 6.34
CA LEU A 85 3.09 -6.39 5.81
C LEU A 85 4.07 -5.68 6.75
N ALA A 86 3.83 -5.71 8.05
CA ALA A 86 4.73 -5.11 9.02
C ALA A 86 6.11 -5.77 9.00
N SER A 87 6.15 -7.10 8.79
CA SER A 87 7.43 -7.83 8.71
C SER A 87 8.19 -7.54 7.42
N LEU A 88 7.48 -7.22 6.33
CA LEU A 88 8.09 -6.91 5.03
C LEU A 88 8.54 -5.46 4.92
N SER A 89 7.92 -4.56 5.67
CA SER A 89 8.23 -3.13 5.61
C SER A 89 9.32 -2.78 6.61
N PRO A 90 10.41 -2.10 6.19
CA PRO A 90 11.48 -1.70 7.11
C PRO A 90 11.02 -0.74 8.21
N THR A 91 9.95 0.04 7.98
CA THR A 91 9.48 1.08 8.90
C THR A 91 8.10 0.80 9.48
N GLY A 92 7.53 -0.38 9.18
CA GLY A 92 6.22 -0.78 9.67
C GLY A 92 5.08 -0.41 8.75
N CYS A 93 3.88 -0.84 9.14
CA CYS A 93 2.66 -0.66 8.36
C CYS A 93 1.53 -0.14 9.26
N ALA A 94 0.72 0.76 8.72
CA ALA A 94 -0.49 1.26 9.36
C ALA A 94 -1.72 0.82 8.55
N THR A 95 -2.81 0.52 9.23
CA THR A 95 -4.03 0.06 8.57
C THR A 95 -5.23 0.82 9.11
N ARG A 96 -6.07 1.31 8.21
CA ARG A 96 -7.37 1.88 8.52
C ARG A 96 -8.44 1.03 7.87
N PHE A 97 -9.57 0.90 8.55
CA PHE A 97 -10.66 0.03 8.13
C PHE A 97 -11.90 0.82 7.81
N ASP A 98 -12.67 0.35 6.83
CA ASP A 98 -14.00 0.81 6.52
C ASP A 98 -14.99 -0.37 6.60
N ARG A 99 -16.22 -0.05 6.94
CA ARG A 99 -17.31 -1.03 7.05
C ARG A 99 -18.10 -1.17 5.76
#